data_0040dc43547e40bd9d59dcfae3a5713d
#
_entry.id   0040dc43547e40bd9d59dcfae3a5713d
#
_cell.length_a   1.000
_cell.length_b   1.000
_cell.length_c   1.000
_cell.angle_alpha   90.00
_cell.angle_beta   90.00
_cell.angle_gamma   90.00
#
_symmetry.space_group_name_H-M   'P 1'
#
loop_
_entity.id
_entity.type
_entity.pdbx_description
1 polymer ?
#
loop_
_entity_poly.entity_id
_entity_poly.type
_entity_poly.pdbx_seq_one_letter_code
_entity_poly.pdbx_strand_id
1 'polypeptide(L)'
;MFFEKALQTGEAREIDKDSIRAKSLIKSSEDALLSAKELSLKEHNYKAIIRELYESLRQYAEALGYLKGYKLSSHEVITHFLKEIIQEENISIKFDRYRKLRNGINYYGRDVSKETVESALKEIPSLITRLKEYEKEEKGDEERNTRKA
;
A
#
# COMPACT_ATOMS: atom_id res chain seq x y z
N MET A 1 -8.71 1.03 19.83
CA MET A 1 -8.40 1.41 18.46
C MET A 1 -8.43 0.19 17.56
N PHE A 2 -8.66 0.37 16.29
CA PHE A 2 -8.88 -0.75 15.35
C PHE A 2 -7.63 -1.60 15.12
N PHE A 3 -6.46 -0.97 15.07
CA PHE A 3 -5.23 -1.73 14.86
C PHE A 3 -4.88 -2.60 16.07
N GLU A 4 -5.08 -2.09 17.27
CA GLU A 4 -4.90 -2.87 18.50
C GLU A 4 -5.83 -4.11 18.51
N LYS A 5 -7.09 -3.93 18.09
CA LYS A 5 -8.03 -5.03 17.95
C LYS A 5 -7.54 -6.05 16.91
N ALA A 6 -6.97 -5.58 15.79
CA ALA A 6 -6.41 -6.46 14.78
C ALA A 6 -5.24 -7.29 15.33
N LEU A 7 -4.43 -6.73 16.20
CA LEU A 7 -3.37 -7.48 16.90
C LEU A 7 -3.96 -8.55 17.80
N GLN A 8 -5.06 -8.27 18.49
CA GLN A 8 -5.73 -9.24 19.35
C GLN A 8 -6.37 -10.39 18.57
N THR A 9 -6.90 -10.12 17.38
CA THR A 9 -7.57 -11.13 16.55
C THR A 9 -6.63 -11.90 15.62
N GLY A 10 -5.38 -11.47 15.48
CA GLY A 10 -4.40 -12.08 14.58
C GLY A 10 -4.44 -11.56 13.15
N GLU A 11 -5.31 -10.59 12.83
CA GLU A 11 -5.30 -9.94 11.52
C GLU A 11 -4.04 -9.11 11.28
N ALA A 12 -3.45 -8.61 12.35
CA ALA A 12 -2.11 -8.05 12.37
C ALA A 12 -1.30 -8.79 13.42
N ARG A 13 -0.01 -8.99 13.18
CA ARG A 13 0.88 -9.65 14.13
C ARG A 13 2.18 -8.87 14.26
N GLU A 14 2.68 -8.79 15.47
CA GLU A 14 4.03 -8.30 15.71
C GLU A 14 5.02 -9.38 15.29
N ILE A 15 6.03 -8.99 14.55
CA ILE A 15 7.10 -9.86 14.06
C ILE A 15 8.43 -9.12 14.19
N ASP A 16 9.53 -9.80 14.02
CA ASP A 16 10.82 -9.14 13.87
C ASP A 16 10.80 -8.32 12.57
N LYS A 17 11.42 -7.15 12.60
CA LYS A 17 11.53 -6.30 11.41
C LYS A 17 12.21 -7.08 10.30
N ASP A 18 11.63 -7.03 9.11
CA ASP A 18 12.07 -7.82 7.96
C ASP A 18 12.36 -6.89 6.77
N SER A 19 13.58 -6.36 6.73
CA SER A 19 14.00 -5.44 5.67
C SER A 19 14.14 -6.12 4.32
N ILE A 20 14.46 -7.41 4.29
CA ILE A 20 14.59 -8.18 3.04
C ILE A 20 13.22 -8.32 2.38
N ARG A 21 12.21 -8.70 3.15
CA ARG A 21 10.84 -8.84 2.64
C ARG A 21 10.25 -7.50 2.23
N ALA A 22 10.51 -6.45 3.02
CA ALA A 22 10.09 -5.09 2.68
C ALA A 22 10.69 -4.65 1.35
N LYS A 23 11.97 -4.86 1.14
CA LYS A 23 12.66 -4.50 -0.10
C LYS A 23 12.06 -5.23 -1.32
N SER A 24 11.75 -6.52 -1.15
CA SER A 24 11.10 -7.32 -2.19
C SER A 24 9.72 -6.76 -2.57
N LEU A 25 8.92 -6.39 -1.57
CA LEU A 25 7.60 -5.79 -1.79
C LEU A 25 7.70 -4.40 -2.44
N ILE A 26 8.68 -3.61 -2.06
CA ILE A 26 8.90 -2.29 -2.68
C ILE A 26 9.25 -2.45 -4.16
N LYS A 27 10.11 -3.40 -4.50
CA LYS A 27 10.44 -3.71 -5.89
C LYS A 27 9.19 -4.13 -6.68
N SER A 28 8.38 -5.01 -6.10
CA SER A 28 7.13 -5.47 -6.71
C SER A 28 6.12 -4.31 -6.87
N SER A 29 6.06 -3.41 -5.89
CA SER A 29 5.24 -2.19 -5.96
C SER A 29 5.66 -1.29 -7.13
N GLU A 30 6.96 -1.10 -7.31
CA GLU A 30 7.50 -0.29 -8.41
C GLU A 30 7.17 -0.92 -9.77
N ASP A 31 7.29 -2.25 -9.88
CA ASP A 31 6.96 -2.97 -11.10
C ASP A 31 5.46 -2.86 -11.44
N ALA A 32 4.60 -2.98 -10.45
CA ALA A 32 3.16 -2.83 -10.63
C ALA A 32 2.80 -1.41 -11.11
N LEU A 33 3.46 -0.40 -10.54
CA LEU A 33 3.24 1.00 -10.96
C LEU A 33 3.67 1.23 -12.40
N LEU A 34 4.82 0.69 -12.80
CA LEU A 34 5.29 0.77 -14.19
C LEU A 34 4.32 0.07 -15.14
N SER A 35 3.87 -1.13 -14.77
CA SER A 35 2.88 -1.87 -15.58
C SER A 35 1.61 -1.07 -15.80
N ALA A 36 1.10 -0.43 -14.74
CA ALA A 36 -0.09 0.41 -14.85
C ALA A 36 0.11 1.57 -15.82
N LYS A 37 1.27 2.22 -15.77
CA LYS A 37 1.59 3.36 -16.63
C LYS A 37 1.80 2.98 -18.09
N GLU A 38 2.25 1.75 -18.35
CA GLU A 38 2.52 1.25 -19.70
C GLU A 38 1.26 0.77 -20.42
N LEU A 39 0.18 0.44 -19.69
CA LEU A 39 -1.08 0.06 -20.31
C LEU A 39 -1.70 1.26 -21.04
N SER A 40 -2.14 1.05 -22.29
CA SER A 40 -2.81 2.12 -23.04
C SER A 40 -4.13 2.51 -22.37
N LEU A 41 -4.44 3.80 -22.37
CA LEU A 41 -5.65 4.35 -21.75
C LEU A 41 -6.85 4.08 -22.67
N LYS A 42 -7.25 2.83 -22.78
CA LYS A 42 -8.39 2.35 -23.55
C LYS A 42 -9.35 1.61 -22.62
N GLU A 43 -10.62 1.64 -22.93
CA GLU A 43 -11.68 1.12 -22.07
C GLU A 43 -11.43 -0.30 -21.57
N HIS A 44 -10.95 -1.21 -22.44
CA HIS A 44 -10.68 -2.59 -22.04
C HIS A 44 -9.51 -2.73 -21.05
N ASN A 45 -8.69 -1.69 -20.85
CA ASN A 45 -7.59 -1.68 -19.91
C ASN A 45 -7.92 -1.00 -18.58
N TYR A 46 -9.07 -0.34 -18.46
CA TYR A 46 -9.39 0.48 -17.27
C TYR A 46 -9.32 -0.32 -15.98
N LYS A 47 -9.94 -1.49 -15.96
CA LYS A 47 -9.93 -2.35 -14.76
C LYS A 47 -8.53 -2.85 -14.43
N ALA A 48 -7.76 -3.22 -15.45
CA ALA A 48 -6.38 -3.68 -15.28
C ALA A 48 -5.49 -2.57 -14.71
N ILE A 49 -5.63 -1.34 -15.19
CA ILE A 49 -4.88 -0.19 -14.68
C ILE A 49 -5.20 0.03 -13.19
N ILE A 50 -6.47 0.02 -12.81
CA ILE A 50 -6.87 0.18 -11.40
C ILE A 50 -6.30 -0.94 -10.53
N ARG A 51 -6.35 -2.19 -10.99
CA ARG A 51 -5.81 -3.33 -10.24
C ARG A 51 -4.31 -3.17 -9.98
N GLU A 52 -3.55 -2.80 -11.00
CA GLU A 52 -2.11 -2.62 -10.88
C GLU A 52 -1.73 -1.43 -9.99
N LEU A 53 -2.46 -0.31 -10.12
CA LEU A 53 -2.25 0.86 -9.27
C LEU A 53 -2.54 0.53 -7.80
N TYR A 54 -3.66 -0.13 -7.53
CA TYR A 54 -3.99 -0.54 -6.17
C TYR A 54 -2.95 -1.51 -5.60
N GLU A 55 -2.54 -2.49 -6.39
CA GLU A 55 -1.52 -3.46 -5.98
C GLU A 55 -0.20 -2.77 -5.62
N SER A 56 0.20 -1.78 -6.42
CA SER A 56 1.38 -0.96 -6.14
C SER A 56 1.29 -0.28 -4.77
N LEU A 57 0.18 0.39 -4.49
CA LEU A 57 -0.04 1.09 -3.21
C LEU A 57 -0.10 0.10 -2.04
N ARG A 58 -0.82 -1.00 -2.21
CA ARG A 58 -0.97 -2.04 -1.18
C ARG A 58 0.38 -2.64 -0.80
N GLN A 59 1.17 -3.04 -1.78
CA GLN A 59 2.48 -3.65 -1.54
C GLN A 59 3.43 -2.68 -0.84
N TYR A 60 3.38 -1.41 -1.20
CA TYR A 60 4.22 -0.40 -0.55
C TYR A 60 3.84 -0.23 0.92
N ALA A 61 2.54 -0.14 1.21
CA ALA A 61 2.05 -0.05 2.58
C ALA A 61 2.42 -1.30 3.41
N GLU A 62 2.29 -2.48 2.81
CA GLU A 62 2.66 -3.75 3.44
C GLU A 62 4.16 -3.81 3.75
N ALA A 63 4.99 -3.28 2.84
CA ALA A 63 6.43 -3.17 3.06
C ALA A 63 6.75 -2.32 4.29
N LEU A 64 6.05 -1.20 4.47
CA LEU A 64 6.21 -0.37 5.67
C LEU A 64 5.83 -1.15 6.94
N GLY A 65 4.84 -2.03 6.84
CA GLY A 65 4.48 -2.95 7.93
C GLY A 65 5.69 -3.80 8.34
N TYR A 66 6.33 -4.45 7.39
CA TYR A 66 7.52 -5.27 7.68
C TYR A 66 8.67 -4.45 8.27
N LEU A 67 8.87 -3.22 7.78
CA LEU A 67 9.90 -2.33 8.32
C LEU A 67 9.63 -1.91 9.77
N LYS A 68 8.37 -1.83 10.16
CA LYS A 68 7.96 -1.47 11.52
C LYS A 68 7.76 -2.69 12.44
N GLY A 69 7.88 -3.90 11.90
CA GLY A 69 7.75 -5.13 12.68
C GLY A 69 6.31 -5.64 12.77
N TYR A 70 5.54 -5.48 11.70
CA TYR A 70 4.17 -5.99 11.63
C TYR A 70 3.93 -6.79 10.37
N LYS A 71 3.22 -7.90 10.50
CA LYS A 71 2.65 -8.64 9.38
C LYS A 71 1.16 -8.31 9.31
N LEU A 72 0.73 -7.80 8.16
CA LEU A 72 -0.65 -7.37 7.91
C LEU A 72 -1.34 -8.42 7.04
N SER A 73 -2.33 -9.13 7.61
CA SER A 73 -2.92 -10.32 6.97
C SER A 73 -4.15 -10.03 6.12
N SER A 74 -4.68 -8.81 6.14
CA SER A 74 -5.82 -8.44 5.28
C SER A 74 -5.63 -7.04 4.71
N HIS A 75 -6.30 -6.78 3.59
CA HIS A 75 -6.27 -5.45 2.98
C HIS A 75 -6.92 -4.39 3.87
N GLU A 76 -7.97 -4.76 4.60
CA GLU A 76 -8.66 -3.85 5.51
C GLU A 76 -7.76 -3.40 6.66
N VAL A 77 -6.95 -4.30 7.21
CA VAL A 77 -6.00 -3.99 8.28
C VAL A 77 -4.97 -2.96 7.84
N ILE A 78 -4.60 -2.94 6.56
CA ILE A 78 -3.65 -1.94 6.01
C ILE A 78 -4.21 -0.53 6.19
N THR A 79 -5.51 -0.34 6.02
CA THR A 79 -6.17 0.95 6.27
C THR A 79 -5.91 1.43 7.70
N HIS A 80 -6.09 0.56 8.67
CA HIS A 80 -5.90 0.88 10.09
C HIS A 80 -4.42 1.11 10.41
N PHE A 81 -3.53 0.34 9.81
CA PHE A 81 -2.10 0.53 9.94
C PHE A 81 -1.67 1.90 9.44
N LEU A 82 -2.12 2.30 8.26
CA LEU A 82 -1.80 3.62 7.70
C LEU A 82 -2.32 4.76 8.58
N LYS A 83 -3.51 4.62 9.14
CA LYS A 83 -4.13 5.64 9.99
C LYS A 83 -3.47 5.73 11.36
N GLU A 84 -3.28 4.60 12.04
CA GLU A 84 -2.95 4.56 13.46
C GLU A 84 -1.45 4.44 13.71
N ILE A 85 -0.73 3.69 12.90
CA ILE A 85 0.72 3.47 13.07
C ILE A 85 1.54 4.47 12.27
N ILE A 86 1.26 4.61 10.97
CA ILE A 86 1.93 5.58 10.11
C ILE A 86 1.43 7.00 10.40
N GLN A 87 0.19 7.13 10.88
CA GLN A 87 -0.46 8.40 11.20
C GLN A 87 -0.68 9.28 9.96
N GLU A 88 -1.02 8.64 8.85
CA GLU A 88 -1.40 9.29 7.60
C GLU A 88 -2.89 9.05 7.32
N GLU A 89 -3.74 9.80 8.05
CA GLU A 89 -5.19 9.64 7.95
C GLU A 89 -5.71 9.84 6.51
N ASN A 90 -5.20 10.87 5.82
CA ASN A 90 -5.62 11.14 4.45
C ASN A 90 -5.26 9.98 3.51
N ILE A 91 -4.07 9.42 3.64
CA ILE A 91 -3.66 8.26 2.84
C ILE A 91 -4.53 7.05 3.18
N SER A 92 -4.86 6.84 4.45
CA SER A 92 -5.71 5.72 4.87
C SER A 92 -7.11 5.79 4.25
N ILE A 93 -7.70 6.98 4.19
CA ILE A 93 -9.01 7.21 3.58
C ILE A 93 -8.96 6.90 2.09
N LYS A 94 -7.94 7.38 1.40
CA LYS A 94 -7.77 7.15 -0.03
C LYS A 94 -7.47 5.69 -0.35
N PHE A 95 -6.61 5.05 0.44
CA PHE A 95 -6.34 3.62 0.32
C PHE A 95 -7.64 2.81 0.44
N ASP A 96 -8.45 3.09 1.46
CA ASP A 96 -9.71 2.38 1.67
C ASP A 96 -10.69 2.57 0.51
N ARG A 97 -10.73 3.78 -0.06
CA ARG A 97 -11.54 4.06 -1.25
C ARG A 97 -11.10 3.20 -2.45
N TYR A 98 -9.80 3.09 -2.70
CA TYR A 98 -9.27 2.25 -3.78
C TYR A 98 -9.45 0.76 -3.49
N ARG A 99 -9.36 0.35 -2.24
CA ARG A 99 -9.65 -1.02 -1.83
C ARG A 99 -11.09 -1.40 -2.19
N LYS A 100 -12.03 -0.55 -1.85
CA LYS A 100 -13.45 -0.75 -2.17
C LYS A 100 -13.71 -0.74 -3.67
N LEU A 101 -13.06 0.17 -4.39
CA LEU A 101 -13.17 0.23 -5.85
C LEU A 101 -12.66 -1.08 -6.49
N ARG A 102 -11.49 -1.56 -6.09
CA ARG A 102 -10.93 -2.82 -6.58
C ARG A 102 -11.85 -4.01 -6.24
N ASN A 103 -12.40 -4.03 -5.03
CA ASN A 103 -13.36 -5.07 -4.64
C ASN A 103 -14.61 -5.06 -5.52
N GLY A 104 -15.12 -3.87 -5.83
CA GLY A 104 -16.25 -3.71 -6.75
C GLY A 104 -15.97 -4.29 -8.13
N ILE A 105 -14.78 -4.03 -8.67
CA ILE A 105 -14.33 -4.58 -9.95
C ILE A 105 -14.20 -6.10 -9.90
N ASN A 106 -13.51 -6.63 -8.89
CA ASN A 106 -13.15 -8.05 -8.82
C ASN A 106 -14.31 -8.96 -8.43
N TYR A 107 -15.17 -8.51 -7.49
CA TYR A 107 -16.23 -9.36 -6.95
C TYR A 107 -17.60 -9.10 -7.57
N TYR A 108 -17.84 -7.91 -8.12
CA TYR A 108 -19.14 -7.51 -8.65
C TYR A 108 -19.10 -7.11 -10.13
N GLY A 109 -17.94 -7.18 -10.76
CA GLY A 109 -17.77 -6.86 -12.17
C GLY A 109 -18.09 -5.41 -12.53
N ARG A 110 -17.99 -4.49 -11.57
CA ARG A 110 -18.31 -3.08 -11.79
C ARG A 110 -17.37 -2.46 -12.81
N ASP A 111 -17.92 -1.58 -13.65
CA ASP A 111 -17.15 -0.82 -14.62
C ASP A 111 -16.48 0.38 -13.94
N VAL A 112 -15.45 0.88 -14.60
CA VAL A 112 -14.66 2.03 -14.14
C VAL A 112 -14.65 3.07 -15.25
N SER A 113 -14.86 4.34 -14.90
CA SER A 113 -14.83 5.43 -15.87
C SER A 113 -13.38 5.83 -16.19
N LYS A 114 -13.21 6.45 -17.36
CA LYS A 114 -11.91 7.03 -17.76
C LYS A 114 -11.42 8.05 -16.74
N GLU A 115 -12.32 8.89 -16.23
CA GLU A 115 -12.00 9.94 -15.25
C GLU A 115 -11.45 9.35 -13.96
N THR A 116 -12.04 8.25 -13.49
CA THR A 116 -11.54 7.53 -12.30
C THR A 116 -10.14 6.99 -12.53
N VAL A 117 -9.90 6.40 -13.70
CA VAL A 117 -8.56 5.86 -14.05
C VAL A 117 -7.53 6.99 -14.12
N GLU A 118 -7.85 8.09 -14.80
CA GLU A 118 -6.95 9.24 -14.92
C GLU A 118 -6.62 9.84 -13.54
N SER A 119 -7.61 9.96 -12.67
CA SER A 119 -7.41 10.44 -11.29
C SER A 119 -6.50 9.50 -10.52
N ALA A 120 -6.71 8.19 -10.61
CA ALA A 120 -5.90 7.20 -9.92
C ALA A 120 -4.45 7.19 -10.41
N LEU A 121 -4.23 7.37 -11.73
CA LEU A 121 -2.89 7.45 -12.32
C LEU A 121 -2.07 8.64 -11.78
N LYS A 122 -2.75 9.71 -11.35
CA LYS A 122 -2.10 10.87 -10.72
C LYS A 122 -1.96 10.70 -9.22
N GLU A 123 -3.02 10.24 -8.56
CA GLU A 123 -3.10 10.21 -7.11
C GLU A 123 -2.26 9.10 -6.49
N ILE A 124 -2.33 7.88 -7.01
CA ILE A 124 -1.61 6.75 -6.40
C ILE A 124 -0.09 6.94 -6.38
N PRO A 125 0.57 7.37 -7.49
CA PRO A 125 2.00 7.68 -7.41
C PRO A 125 2.33 8.75 -6.37
N SER A 126 1.47 9.75 -6.21
CA SER A 126 1.63 10.81 -5.21
C SER A 126 1.57 10.24 -3.78
N LEU A 127 0.65 9.33 -3.50
CA LEU A 127 0.54 8.67 -2.21
C LEU A 127 1.79 7.82 -1.90
N ILE A 128 2.29 7.09 -2.89
CA ILE A 128 3.50 6.29 -2.74
C ILE A 128 4.71 7.19 -2.47
N THR A 129 4.83 8.31 -3.18
CA THR A 129 5.90 9.28 -2.94
C THR A 129 5.89 9.77 -1.50
N ARG A 130 4.71 10.04 -0.94
CA ARG A 130 4.58 10.43 0.47
C ARG A 130 5.00 9.30 1.41
N LEU A 131 4.61 8.07 1.11
CA LEU A 131 4.97 6.91 1.93
C LEU A 131 6.48 6.62 1.91
N LYS A 132 7.19 7.00 0.86
CA LYS A 132 8.65 6.85 0.78
C LYS A 132 9.39 7.59 1.89
N GLU A 133 8.82 8.66 2.42
CA GLU A 133 9.42 9.38 3.55
C GLU A 133 9.54 8.49 4.79
N TYR A 134 8.55 7.62 5.02
CA TYR A 134 8.55 6.68 6.14
C TYR A 134 9.56 5.54 5.94
N GLU A 135 9.76 5.10 4.71
CA GLU A 135 10.81 4.14 4.38
C GLU A 135 12.20 4.73 4.71
N LYS A 136 12.44 5.98 4.34
CA LYS A 136 13.70 6.68 4.63
C LYS A 136 13.94 6.80 6.14
N GLU A 137 12.91 7.12 6.92
CA GLU A 137 12.99 7.20 8.38
C GLU A 137 13.42 5.87 8.99
N GLU A 138 12.80 4.76 8.56
CA GLU A 138 13.14 3.42 9.05
C GLU A 138 14.56 3.00 8.69
N LYS A 139 15.03 3.31 7.48
CA LYS A 139 16.42 3.07 7.07
C LYS A 139 17.40 3.87 7.91
N GLY A 140 17.08 5.14 8.19
CA GLY A 140 17.88 5.99 9.06
C GLY A 140 18.00 5.43 10.47
N ASP A 141 16.91 4.94 11.04
CA ASP A 141 16.89 4.32 12.36
C ASP A 141 17.69 3.04 12.39
N GLU A 142 17.58 2.19 11.37
CA GLU A 142 18.34 0.96 11.25
C GLU A 142 19.85 1.23 11.18
N GLU A 143 20.28 2.20 10.37
CA GLU A 143 21.68 2.62 10.27
C GLU A 143 22.22 3.15 11.60
N ARG A 144 21.43 3.97 12.32
CA ARG A 144 21.80 4.49 13.64
C ARG A 144 21.99 3.34 14.65
N ASN A 145 21.10 2.37 14.66
CA ASN A 145 21.17 1.22 15.55
C ASN A 145 22.40 0.36 15.25
N THR A 146 22.72 0.16 13.98
CA THR A 146 23.90 -0.59 13.54
C THR A 146 25.20 0.11 14.00
N ARG A 147 25.26 1.44 13.93
CA ARG A 147 26.42 2.23 14.37
C ARG A 147 26.62 2.20 15.89
N LYS A 148 25.56 2.03 16.67
CA LYS A 148 25.63 1.94 18.13
C LYS A 148 26.03 0.56 18.64
N ALA A 149 25.90 -0.43 17.81
CA ALA A 149 26.33 -1.79 18.13
C ALA A 149 27.82 -1.95 17.84
#